data_03b2688251f3ae7a7817e63186d49f87
#
_entry.id   03b2688251f3ae7a7817e63186d49f87
#
_cell.length_a   1.000
_cell.length_b   1.000
_cell.length_c   1.000
_cell.angle_alpha   90.00
_cell.angle_beta   90.00
_cell.angle_gamma   90.00
#
_symmetry.space_group_name_H-M   'P 1'
#
loop_
_entity.id
_entity.type
_entity.pdbx_description
1 polymer ?
#
loop_
_entity_poly.entity_id
_entity_poly.type
_entity_poly.pdbx_seq_one_letter_code
_entity_poly.pdbx_strand_id
1 'polypeptide(L)'
;NILFDKIQHTWKNGKCEYCKANQEEYDRDDVLETYAYHFIHSEKLEEIFNMKFDVIIGNPPYQLGDGGNNASAIPIYNLFVECSKKLNPNYLTMIIPARWYAGGRGLDNFRSNMLTDNHLKEIHDYKDASDCFPGIRVGGGVCYFLWDKKYNSNQVKVVEHSKGEIRKIKTRSKLEEGLSIFIRDSIVHSIREKTKTFKEKKMSSIVLKQKPYGFRTNFLEFDKKGDIKIYTKKESN
;
A
#
# COMPACT_ATOMS: atom_id res chain seq x y z
N ASN A 1 -0.79 26.32 19.06
CA ASN A 1 0.20 25.23 19.15
C ASN A 1 -0.53 24.02 19.70
N ILE A 2 -0.66 22.98 18.90
CA ILE A 2 -1.11 21.68 19.38
C ILE A 2 0.12 21.03 20.00
N LEU A 3 0.12 20.90 21.31
CA LEU A 3 1.12 20.13 22.03
C LEU A 3 0.60 18.70 22.11
N PHE A 4 1.30 17.78 21.48
CA PHE A 4 1.04 16.36 21.65
C PHE A 4 1.76 15.91 22.92
N ASP A 5 1.03 15.33 23.85
CA ASP A 5 1.62 14.64 24.99
C ASP A 5 2.44 13.43 24.52
N LYS A 6 3.39 12.99 25.36
CA LYS A 6 4.21 11.82 25.07
C LYS A 6 3.34 10.64 24.68
N ILE A 7 3.65 10.04 23.53
CA ILE A 7 2.86 8.95 23.01
C ILE A 7 3.60 7.67 23.29
N GLN A 8 2.90 6.85 24.04
CA GLN A 8 3.30 5.48 24.24
C GLN A 8 2.53 4.59 23.26
N HIS A 9 3.24 3.66 22.67
CA HIS A 9 2.60 2.56 21.97
C HIS A 9 1.75 1.75 22.97
N THR A 10 0.60 1.24 22.53
CA THR A 10 -0.18 0.31 23.33
C THR A 10 0.31 -1.11 23.06
N TRP A 11 1.13 -1.64 23.98
CA TRP A 11 1.77 -2.94 23.81
C TRP A 11 0.84 -4.10 24.18
N LYS A 12 0.76 -5.10 23.30
CA LYS A 12 0.07 -6.36 23.52
C LYS A 12 0.86 -7.49 22.87
N ASN A 13 1.30 -8.46 23.69
CA ASN A 13 2.14 -9.57 23.24
C ASN A 13 3.40 -9.11 22.47
N GLY A 14 4.09 -8.10 22.97
CA GLY A 14 5.32 -7.58 22.38
C GLY A 14 5.16 -6.76 21.10
N LYS A 15 3.91 -6.41 20.73
CA LYS A 15 3.62 -5.58 19.55
C LYS A 15 2.62 -4.49 19.87
N CYS A 16 2.77 -3.34 19.22
CA CYS A 16 1.78 -2.29 19.32
C CYS A 16 0.46 -2.72 18.69
N GLU A 17 -0.64 -2.51 19.40
CA GLU A 17 -1.98 -2.90 18.97
C GLU A 17 -2.40 -2.17 17.68
N TYR A 18 -1.97 -0.94 17.48
CA TYR A 18 -2.32 -0.08 16.35
C TYR A 18 -1.37 -0.25 15.15
N CYS A 19 -0.10 0.05 15.30
CA CYS A 19 0.86 0.07 14.18
C CYS A 19 1.66 -1.23 14.03
N LYS A 20 1.53 -2.19 14.97
CA LYS A 20 2.25 -3.48 14.99
C LYS A 20 3.77 -3.36 15.16
N ALA A 21 4.26 -2.18 15.58
CA ALA A 21 5.66 -2.00 15.96
C ALA A 21 6.08 -3.05 17.00
N ASN A 22 7.32 -3.51 16.94
CA ASN A 22 7.89 -4.44 17.92
C ASN A 22 8.29 -3.68 19.18
N GLN A 23 7.86 -4.15 20.36
CA GLN A 23 8.15 -3.48 21.62
C GLN A 23 9.65 -3.36 21.89
N GLU A 24 10.42 -4.41 21.65
CA GLU A 24 11.88 -4.40 21.87
C GLU A 24 12.63 -3.35 21.04
N GLU A 25 12.08 -2.99 19.87
CA GLU A 25 12.71 -2.05 18.96
C GLU A 25 12.25 -0.61 19.15
N TYR A 26 11.00 -0.42 19.55
CA TYR A 26 10.32 0.87 19.57
C TYR A 26 9.94 1.36 20.98
N ASP A 27 10.06 0.52 22.02
CA ASP A 27 9.94 0.95 23.42
C ASP A 27 11.27 1.55 23.87
N ARG A 28 11.62 2.65 23.23
CA ARG A 28 12.82 3.41 23.52
C ARG A 28 12.45 4.66 24.28
N ASP A 29 13.21 4.97 25.33
CA ASP A 29 13.06 6.19 26.09
C ASP A 29 12.92 7.43 25.18
N ASP A 30 12.20 8.40 25.66
CA ASP A 30 11.78 9.73 25.20
C ASP A 30 12.43 10.40 23.95
N VAL A 31 13.50 9.87 23.39
CA VAL A 31 14.35 10.60 22.42
C VAL A 31 13.97 10.35 20.97
N LEU A 32 13.17 9.32 20.65
CA LEU A 32 12.96 8.89 19.26
C LEU A 32 11.50 8.74 18.85
N GLU A 33 10.54 8.93 19.71
CA GLU A 33 9.13 8.89 19.35
C GLU A 33 8.73 10.19 18.65
N THR A 34 8.33 10.05 17.40
CA THR A 34 7.84 11.18 16.64
C THR A 34 6.35 11.38 16.89
N TYR A 35 5.92 12.61 17.08
CA TYR A 35 4.52 13.00 17.22
C TYR A 35 3.59 12.46 16.11
N ALA A 36 4.18 12.03 14.99
CA ALA A 36 3.44 11.38 13.91
C ALA A 36 2.69 10.12 14.35
N TYR A 37 3.25 9.32 15.25
CA TYR A 37 2.59 8.09 15.72
C TYR A 37 1.33 8.35 16.52
N HIS A 38 1.25 9.47 17.24
CA HIS A 38 0.03 9.86 17.94
C HIS A 38 -1.17 9.91 17.01
N PHE A 39 -0.96 10.45 15.84
CA PHE A 39 -2.00 10.58 14.84
C PHE A 39 -2.65 9.24 14.46
N ILE A 40 -1.86 8.17 14.37
CA ILE A 40 -2.37 6.83 14.00
C ILE A 40 -2.75 5.96 15.19
N HIS A 41 -2.37 6.34 16.42
CA HIS A 41 -2.70 5.59 17.63
C HIS A 41 -3.93 6.12 18.36
N SER A 42 -4.47 7.25 17.93
CA SER A 42 -5.65 7.83 18.56
C SER A 42 -6.93 7.30 17.93
N GLU A 43 -7.85 6.81 18.76
CA GLU A 43 -9.19 6.45 18.31
C GLU A 43 -10.09 7.67 18.10
N LYS A 44 -9.77 8.80 18.78
CA LYS A 44 -10.57 10.01 18.81
C LYS A 44 -9.80 11.21 18.27
N LEU A 45 -9.48 11.17 16.99
CA LEU A 45 -8.74 12.24 16.33
C LEU A 45 -9.43 13.61 16.45
N GLU A 46 -10.77 13.63 16.49
CA GLU A 46 -11.55 14.86 16.63
C GLU A 46 -11.33 15.54 17.99
N GLU A 47 -11.07 14.77 19.06
CA GLU A 47 -10.75 15.33 20.38
C GLU A 47 -9.34 15.93 20.41
N ILE A 48 -8.40 15.37 19.64
CA ILE A 48 -7.03 15.91 19.56
C ILE A 48 -7.02 17.27 18.88
N PHE A 49 -7.74 17.41 17.77
CA PHE A 49 -7.62 18.58 16.94
C PHE A 49 -8.63 19.66 17.24
N ASN A 50 -9.74 19.36 17.87
CA ASN A 50 -10.84 20.31 18.19
C ASN A 50 -11.10 21.36 17.09
N MET A 51 -10.84 20.99 15.82
CA MET A 51 -10.99 21.85 14.64
C MET A 51 -11.29 21.00 13.41
N LYS A 52 -11.92 21.61 12.41
CA LYS A 52 -12.13 21.02 11.09
C LYS A 52 -11.00 21.43 10.15
N PHE A 53 -10.59 20.51 9.31
CA PHE A 53 -9.60 20.75 8.28
C PHE A 53 -10.28 20.83 6.91
N ASP A 54 -9.99 21.88 6.16
CA ASP A 54 -10.42 21.96 4.76
C ASP A 54 -9.50 21.12 3.87
N VAL A 55 -8.20 21.16 4.13
CA VAL A 55 -7.19 20.46 3.35
C VAL A 55 -6.21 19.74 4.27
N ILE A 56 -5.93 18.49 3.97
CA ILE A 56 -4.86 17.73 4.60
C ILE A 56 -3.86 17.36 3.52
N ILE A 57 -2.60 17.72 3.73
CA ILE A 57 -1.47 17.41 2.84
C ILE A 57 -0.41 16.68 3.66
N GLY A 58 0.16 15.59 3.13
CA GLY A 58 1.16 14.86 3.88
C GLY A 58 2.10 14.00 3.05
N ASN A 59 3.27 13.75 3.64
CA ASN A 59 4.19 12.70 3.26
C ASN A 59 4.43 11.85 4.51
N PRO A 60 3.56 10.87 4.78
CA PRO A 60 3.63 10.08 6.00
C PRO A 60 4.85 9.15 5.99
N PRO A 61 5.30 8.67 7.17
CA PRO A 61 6.25 7.57 7.24
C PRO A 61 5.75 6.36 6.45
N TYR A 62 6.59 5.77 5.61
CA TYR A 62 6.17 4.70 4.70
C TYR A 62 6.04 3.34 5.37
N GLN A 63 6.96 3.05 6.29
CA GLN A 63 7.05 1.75 6.95
C GLN A 63 7.77 1.88 8.29
N LEU A 64 7.51 0.93 9.16
CA LEU A 64 8.36 0.72 10.33
C LEU A 64 9.70 0.12 9.88
N GLY A 65 10.78 0.50 10.53
CA GLY A 65 12.08 -0.15 10.37
C GLY A 65 11.97 -1.65 10.70
N ASP A 66 12.76 -2.45 10.03
CA ASP A 66 12.78 -3.90 10.21
C ASP A 66 13.83 -4.38 11.21
N GLY A 67 14.45 -3.45 11.97
CA GLY A 67 15.47 -3.78 12.97
C GLY A 67 16.70 -4.52 12.41
N GLY A 68 16.89 -4.53 11.09
CA GLY A 68 18.03 -5.17 10.42
C GLY A 68 17.93 -6.69 10.27
N ASN A 69 16.82 -7.31 10.65
CA ASN A 69 16.68 -8.79 10.69
C ASN A 69 15.94 -9.38 9.46
N ASN A 70 16.00 -8.79 8.28
CA ASN A 70 15.32 -9.30 7.06
C ASN A 70 13.80 -9.54 7.22
N ALA A 71 13.20 -9.11 8.30
CA ALA A 71 11.75 -9.12 8.45
C ALA A 71 11.16 -8.11 7.46
N SER A 72 10.15 -8.50 6.71
CA SER A 72 9.48 -7.62 5.77
C SER A 72 8.93 -6.41 6.51
N ALA A 73 9.47 -5.22 6.25
CA ALA A 73 9.00 -3.97 6.84
C ALA A 73 7.47 -3.82 6.72
N ILE A 74 6.85 -3.38 7.81
CA ILE A 74 5.40 -3.24 7.89
C ILE A 74 5.02 -1.86 7.38
N PRO A 75 4.17 -1.74 6.35
CA PRO A 75 3.68 -0.44 5.90
C PRO A 75 2.81 0.20 6.98
N ILE A 76 2.97 1.51 7.18
CA ILE A 76 2.17 2.30 8.12
C ILE A 76 1.50 3.51 7.44
N TYR A 77 1.92 3.90 6.26
CA TYR A 77 1.33 5.03 5.53
C TYR A 77 -0.17 4.91 5.30
N ASN A 78 -0.67 3.69 5.15
CA ASN A 78 -2.09 3.40 5.01
C ASN A 78 -2.89 3.87 6.23
N LEU A 79 -2.34 3.74 7.45
CA LEU A 79 -2.99 4.20 8.68
C LEU A 79 -3.12 5.72 8.69
N PHE A 80 -2.09 6.44 8.20
CA PHE A 80 -2.15 7.90 8.08
C PHE A 80 -3.23 8.35 7.10
N VAL A 81 -3.36 7.69 5.96
CA VAL A 81 -4.42 7.99 4.99
C VAL A 81 -5.80 7.73 5.59
N GLU A 82 -6.00 6.59 6.26
CA GLU A 82 -7.27 6.23 6.87
C GLU A 82 -7.65 7.19 8.01
N CYS A 83 -6.71 7.54 8.88
CA CYS A 83 -6.93 8.53 9.94
C CYS A 83 -7.27 9.90 9.38
N SER A 84 -6.59 10.33 8.31
CA SER A 84 -6.88 11.61 7.65
C SER A 84 -8.27 11.64 7.03
N LYS A 85 -8.75 10.56 6.46
CA LYS A 85 -10.13 10.45 5.95
C LYS A 85 -11.16 10.56 7.08
N LYS A 86 -10.87 10.01 8.27
CA LYS A 86 -11.77 10.12 9.45
C LYS A 86 -11.96 11.57 9.89
N LEU A 87 -10.96 12.45 9.72
CA LEU A 87 -11.09 13.89 9.97
C LEU A 87 -12.00 14.61 8.98
N ASN A 88 -12.49 13.90 7.95
CA ASN A 88 -13.48 14.37 6.99
C ASN A 88 -13.15 15.73 6.33
N PRO A 89 -11.91 15.93 5.81
CA PRO A 89 -11.51 17.17 5.16
C PRO A 89 -12.28 17.39 3.84
N ASN A 90 -12.23 18.60 3.30
CA ASN A 90 -12.73 18.85 1.94
C ASN A 90 -11.80 18.22 0.88
N TYR A 91 -10.48 18.28 1.12
CA TYR A 91 -9.45 17.71 0.24
C TYR A 91 -8.39 16.97 1.06
N LEU A 92 -7.98 15.83 0.56
CA LEU A 92 -6.84 15.07 1.10
C LEU A 92 -5.89 14.73 -0.03
N THR A 93 -4.61 15.04 0.16
CA THR A 93 -3.54 14.61 -0.74
C THR A 93 -2.35 14.11 0.06
N MET A 94 -1.86 12.94 -0.29
CA MET A 94 -0.66 12.36 0.32
C MET A 94 0.20 11.69 -0.74
N ILE A 95 1.51 11.78 -0.57
CA ILE A 95 2.47 11.00 -1.33
C ILE A 95 2.81 9.74 -0.56
N ILE A 96 2.61 8.58 -1.19
CA ILE A 96 2.72 7.26 -0.57
C ILE A 96 3.37 6.26 -1.55
N PRO A 97 3.97 5.15 -1.06
CA PRO A 97 4.44 4.07 -1.91
C PRO A 97 3.32 3.49 -2.76
N ALA A 98 3.57 3.27 -4.06
CA ALA A 98 2.59 2.73 -5.01
C ALA A 98 2.36 1.20 -4.88
N ARG A 99 3.03 0.52 -3.95
CA ARG A 99 2.89 -0.93 -3.73
C ARG A 99 1.46 -1.38 -3.43
N TRP A 100 0.63 -0.50 -2.87
CA TRP A 100 -0.77 -0.82 -2.58
C TRP A 100 -1.60 -1.14 -3.83
N TYR A 101 -1.17 -0.74 -5.02
CA TYR A 101 -1.91 -0.99 -6.27
C TYR A 101 -2.20 -2.48 -6.52
N ALA A 102 -1.22 -3.35 -6.27
CA ALA A 102 -1.32 -4.76 -6.62
C ALA A 102 -0.71 -5.71 -5.58
N GLY A 103 -0.10 -5.18 -4.51
CA GLY A 103 0.62 -6.00 -3.52
C GLY A 103 0.77 -5.30 -2.18
N GLY A 104 1.79 -5.73 -1.43
CA GLY A 104 2.09 -5.22 -0.10
C GLY A 104 1.41 -6.03 1.01
N ARG A 105 2.23 -6.53 1.95
CA ARG A 105 1.74 -7.29 3.10
C ARG A 105 0.82 -6.41 3.95
N GLY A 106 -0.39 -6.88 4.24
CA GLY A 106 -1.36 -6.16 5.07
C GLY A 106 -2.06 -4.98 4.40
N LEU A 107 -1.89 -4.79 3.08
CA LEU A 107 -2.49 -3.68 2.33
C LEU A 107 -3.78 -4.06 1.56
N ASP A 108 -4.27 -5.27 1.70
CA ASP A 108 -5.43 -5.73 0.92
C ASP A 108 -6.69 -4.93 1.24
N ASN A 109 -6.97 -4.70 2.53
CA ASN A 109 -8.11 -3.88 2.96
C ASN A 109 -7.94 -2.41 2.53
N PHE A 110 -6.74 -1.85 2.74
CA PHE A 110 -6.44 -0.49 2.30
C PHE A 110 -6.65 -0.32 0.79
N ARG A 111 -6.15 -1.27 0.00
CA ARG A 111 -6.35 -1.28 -1.45
C ARG A 111 -7.83 -1.32 -1.81
N SER A 112 -8.58 -2.23 -1.21
CA SER A 112 -10.02 -2.33 -1.42
C SER A 112 -10.72 -1.01 -1.11
N ASN A 113 -10.43 -0.42 0.06
CA ASN A 113 -11.01 0.86 0.48
C ASN A 113 -10.67 1.98 -0.51
N MET A 114 -9.42 2.06 -0.97
CA MET A 114 -9.02 3.09 -1.95
C MET A 114 -9.70 2.91 -3.31
N LEU A 115 -9.84 1.68 -3.78
CA LEU A 115 -10.42 1.39 -5.11
C LEU A 115 -11.95 1.52 -5.15
N THR A 116 -12.62 1.34 -4.01
CA THR A 116 -14.08 1.50 -3.91
C THR A 116 -14.52 2.91 -3.48
N ASP A 117 -13.58 3.74 -3.01
CA ASP A 117 -13.86 5.09 -2.56
C ASP A 117 -14.15 6.04 -3.73
N ASN A 118 -15.41 6.48 -3.86
CA ASN A 118 -15.85 7.36 -4.93
C ASN A 118 -15.29 8.78 -4.86
N HIS A 119 -14.67 9.16 -3.76
CA HIS A 119 -14.04 10.47 -3.57
C HIS A 119 -12.61 10.52 -4.11
N LEU A 120 -11.99 9.38 -4.48
CA LEU A 120 -10.67 9.34 -5.09
C LEU A 120 -10.74 9.88 -6.52
N LYS A 121 -10.28 11.10 -6.72
CA LYS A 121 -10.45 11.88 -7.96
C LYS A 121 -9.26 11.77 -8.91
N GLU A 122 -8.05 11.88 -8.39
CA GLU A 122 -6.82 11.84 -9.18
C GLU A 122 -5.75 10.97 -8.52
N ILE A 123 -4.96 10.30 -9.35
CA ILE A 123 -3.74 9.57 -8.96
C ILE A 123 -2.62 10.00 -9.89
N HIS A 124 -1.53 10.49 -9.32
CA HIS A 124 -0.29 10.78 -10.01
C HIS A 124 0.73 9.71 -9.69
N ASP A 125 1.19 9.00 -10.69
CA ASP A 125 2.00 7.79 -10.57
C ASP A 125 3.43 7.98 -11.06
N TYR A 126 4.40 7.66 -10.20
CA TYR A 126 5.82 7.66 -10.47
C TYR A 126 6.35 6.24 -10.33
N LYS A 127 6.60 5.57 -11.46
CA LYS A 127 7.14 4.19 -11.47
C LYS A 127 8.54 4.12 -10.87
N ASP A 128 9.32 5.18 -11.10
CA ASP A 128 10.61 5.42 -10.46
C ASP A 128 10.47 6.52 -9.41
N ALA A 129 10.72 6.19 -8.15
CA ALA A 129 10.63 7.14 -7.05
C ALA A 129 11.68 8.27 -7.18
N SER A 130 12.79 8.02 -7.87
CA SER A 130 13.85 9.02 -8.10
C SER A 130 13.38 10.21 -8.94
N ASP A 131 12.34 10.03 -9.76
CA ASP A 131 11.70 11.12 -10.52
C ASP A 131 10.99 12.13 -9.59
N CYS A 132 10.64 11.72 -8.38
CA CYS A 132 9.98 12.55 -7.37
C CYS A 132 10.93 12.93 -6.22
N PHE A 133 11.79 12.00 -5.82
CA PHE A 133 12.75 12.14 -4.74
C PHE A 133 14.15 11.76 -5.22
N PRO A 134 14.95 12.70 -5.75
CA PRO A 134 16.28 12.43 -6.27
C PRO A 134 17.14 11.65 -5.27
N GLY A 135 17.74 10.56 -5.72
CA GLY A 135 18.62 9.71 -4.91
C GLY A 135 17.89 8.70 -4.00
N ILE A 136 16.56 8.74 -3.92
CA ILE A 136 15.79 7.81 -3.07
C ILE A 136 15.18 6.70 -3.93
N ARG A 137 15.39 5.46 -3.49
CA ARG A 137 14.77 4.27 -4.12
C ARG A 137 13.65 3.73 -3.26
N VAL A 138 12.43 3.70 -3.81
CA VAL A 138 11.27 3.06 -3.20
C VAL A 138 10.81 1.93 -4.12
N GLY A 139 10.88 0.70 -3.63
CA GLY A 139 10.47 -0.47 -4.41
C GLY A 139 9.00 -0.37 -4.85
N GLY A 140 8.77 -0.36 -6.16
CA GLY A 140 7.45 -0.18 -6.76
C GLY A 140 7.08 1.28 -7.05
N GLY A 141 7.96 2.24 -6.74
CA GLY A 141 7.72 3.67 -6.96
C GLY A 141 6.79 4.31 -5.94
N VAL A 142 6.40 5.54 -6.21
CA VAL A 142 5.51 6.34 -5.37
C VAL A 142 4.33 6.86 -6.16
N CYS A 143 3.27 7.23 -5.47
CA CYS A 143 2.15 7.97 -6.04
C CYS A 143 1.70 9.06 -5.07
N TYR A 144 1.12 10.13 -5.60
CA TYR A 144 0.26 10.98 -4.79
C TYR A 144 -1.15 10.98 -5.38
N PHE A 145 -2.13 11.26 -4.54
CA PHE A 145 -3.52 11.24 -4.94
C PHE A 145 -4.26 12.48 -4.45
N LEU A 146 -5.34 12.83 -5.14
CA LEU A 146 -6.32 13.80 -4.68
C LEU A 146 -7.61 13.07 -4.32
N TRP A 147 -7.98 13.14 -3.07
CA TRP A 147 -9.28 12.79 -2.56
C TRP A 147 -10.09 14.09 -2.37
N ASP A 148 -11.26 14.15 -2.97
CA ASP A 148 -12.13 15.32 -2.98
C ASP A 148 -13.50 14.90 -2.46
N LYS A 149 -13.90 15.42 -1.31
CA LYS A 149 -15.16 15.07 -0.64
C LYS A 149 -16.40 15.28 -1.51
N LYS A 150 -16.35 16.23 -2.44
CA LYS A 150 -17.46 16.52 -3.36
C LYS A 150 -17.44 15.65 -4.61
N TYR A 151 -16.33 14.99 -4.91
CA TYR A 151 -16.23 14.08 -6.03
C TYR A 151 -16.95 12.77 -5.71
N ASN A 152 -17.82 12.32 -6.62
CA ASN A 152 -18.55 11.05 -6.46
C ASN A 152 -18.57 10.32 -7.79
N SER A 153 -17.56 9.51 -8.04
CA SER A 153 -17.43 8.71 -9.26
C SER A 153 -16.61 7.44 -9.03
N ASN A 154 -16.92 6.38 -9.76
CA ASN A 154 -16.08 5.19 -9.85
C ASN A 154 -14.84 5.37 -10.75
N GLN A 155 -14.75 6.51 -11.44
CA GLN A 155 -13.60 6.83 -12.28
C GLN A 155 -12.54 7.58 -11.50
N VAL A 156 -11.32 7.55 -12.01
CA VAL A 156 -10.18 8.30 -11.49
C VAL A 156 -9.34 8.83 -12.66
N LYS A 157 -8.87 10.05 -12.55
CA LYS A 157 -7.88 10.61 -13.47
C LYS A 157 -6.51 10.08 -13.06
N VAL A 158 -5.87 9.33 -13.93
CA VAL A 158 -4.52 8.78 -13.75
C VAL A 158 -3.54 9.60 -14.56
N VAL A 159 -2.52 10.13 -13.91
CA VAL A 159 -1.44 10.88 -14.52
C VAL A 159 -0.14 10.10 -14.32
N GLU A 160 0.40 9.58 -15.40
CA GLU A 160 1.65 8.82 -15.38
C GLU A 160 2.83 9.76 -15.63
N HIS A 161 3.79 9.76 -14.73
CA HIS A 161 5.01 10.56 -14.80
C HIS A 161 6.23 9.69 -15.14
N SER A 162 7.19 10.26 -15.87
CA SER A 162 8.47 9.65 -16.14
C SER A 162 9.49 10.72 -16.51
N LYS A 163 10.66 10.67 -15.90
CA LYS A 163 11.80 11.59 -16.18
C LYS A 163 11.43 13.07 -16.05
N GLY A 164 10.63 13.40 -15.02
CA GLY A 164 10.18 14.77 -14.74
C GLY A 164 9.05 15.29 -15.64
N GLU A 165 8.55 14.47 -16.57
CA GLU A 165 7.50 14.86 -17.51
C GLU A 165 6.21 14.03 -17.30
N ILE A 166 5.09 14.61 -17.72
CA ILE A 166 3.82 13.88 -17.82
C ILE A 166 3.85 13.01 -19.08
N ARG A 167 3.91 11.70 -18.90
CA ARG A 167 3.92 10.73 -20.00
C ARG A 167 2.52 10.48 -20.56
N LYS A 168 1.52 10.42 -19.68
CA LYS A 168 0.14 10.08 -20.06
C LYS A 168 -0.87 10.55 -19.03
N ILE A 169 -2.03 10.97 -19.52
CA ILE A 169 -3.21 11.27 -18.71
C ILE A 169 -4.37 10.44 -19.21
N LYS A 170 -5.07 9.76 -18.33
CA LYS A 170 -6.26 9.00 -18.67
C LYS A 170 -7.27 8.95 -17.53
N THR A 171 -8.52 9.29 -17.80
CA THR A 171 -9.63 9.04 -16.86
C THR A 171 -10.20 7.64 -17.14
N ARG A 172 -10.33 6.83 -16.10
CA ARG A 172 -10.75 5.43 -16.22
C ARG A 172 -11.29 4.87 -14.90
N SER A 173 -11.93 3.71 -14.97
CA SER A 173 -12.36 2.99 -13.77
C SER A 173 -11.21 2.70 -12.82
N LYS A 174 -11.44 2.88 -11.53
CA LYS A 174 -10.49 2.53 -10.45
C LYS A 174 -10.36 1.02 -10.30
N LEU A 175 -11.48 0.34 -10.35
CA LEU A 175 -11.58 -1.10 -10.19
C LEU A 175 -12.26 -1.69 -11.41
N GLU A 176 -11.65 -2.70 -11.99
CA GLU A 176 -12.21 -3.43 -13.11
C GLU A 176 -12.84 -4.74 -12.64
N GLU A 177 -13.90 -5.13 -13.34
CA GLU A 177 -14.61 -6.35 -13.06
C GLU A 177 -13.68 -7.58 -13.01
N GLY A 178 -13.79 -8.35 -11.95
CA GLY A 178 -12.98 -9.54 -11.69
C GLY A 178 -11.54 -9.28 -11.27
N LEU A 179 -11.20 -8.03 -10.91
CA LEU A 179 -9.90 -7.68 -10.33
C LEU A 179 -10.05 -7.14 -8.92
N SER A 180 -9.04 -7.41 -8.10
CA SER A 180 -8.86 -6.83 -6.76
C SER A 180 -7.63 -5.91 -6.68
N ILE A 181 -7.10 -5.53 -7.84
CA ILE A 181 -5.88 -4.71 -7.99
C ILE A 181 -6.13 -3.51 -8.89
N PHE A 182 -5.33 -2.47 -8.72
CA PHE A 182 -5.30 -1.34 -9.63
C PHE A 182 -4.30 -1.60 -10.76
N ILE A 183 -4.79 -1.59 -12.01
CA ILE A 183 -3.91 -1.69 -13.18
C ILE A 183 -3.18 -0.37 -13.34
N ARG A 184 -1.91 -0.36 -13.02
CA ARG A 184 -1.07 0.84 -12.98
C ARG A 184 -0.90 1.48 -14.36
N ASP A 185 -0.60 0.67 -15.36
CA ASP A 185 -0.29 1.12 -16.72
C ASP A 185 -1.55 1.29 -17.56
N SER A 186 -1.78 2.50 -18.08
CA SER A 186 -2.94 2.80 -18.89
C SER A 186 -2.95 2.08 -20.26
N ILE A 187 -1.78 1.62 -20.74
CA ILE A 187 -1.70 0.81 -21.96
C ILE A 187 -2.23 -0.59 -21.65
N VAL A 188 -1.78 -1.20 -20.55
CA VAL A 188 -2.25 -2.52 -20.09
C VAL A 188 -3.75 -2.48 -19.83
N HIS A 189 -4.26 -1.42 -19.19
CA HIS A 189 -5.69 -1.20 -19.04
C HIS A 189 -6.41 -1.21 -20.39
N SER A 190 -5.89 -0.48 -21.39
CA SER A 190 -6.51 -0.40 -22.71
C SER A 190 -6.48 -1.73 -23.46
N ILE A 191 -5.41 -2.52 -23.32
CA ILE A 191 -5.32 -3.88 -23.89
C ILE A 191 -6.39 -4.77 -23.27
N ARG A 192 -6.49 -4.74 -21.93
CA ARG A 192 -7.48 -5.53 -21.20
C ARG A 192 -8.92 -5.20 -21.63
N GLU A 193 -9.25 -3.92 -21.76
CA GLU A 193 -10.58 -3.50 -22.26
C GLU A 193 -10.90 -4.10 -23.63
N LYS A 194 -9.94 -4.10 -24.54
CA LYS A 194 -10.10 -4.70 -25.87
C LYS A 194 -10.25 -6.22 -25.83
N THR A 195 -9.62 -6.89 -24.86
CA THR A 195 -9.65 -8.36 -24.74
C THR A 195 -10.80 -8.91 -23.90
N LYS A 196 -11.58 -8.05 -23.23
CA LYS A 196 -12.75 -8.46 -22.43
C LYS A 196 -13.80 -9.20 -23.23
N THR A 197 -13.93 -8.88 -24.51
CA THR A 197 -14.94 -9.46 -25.40
C THR A 197 -14.57 -10.86 -25.91
N PHE A 198 -13.33 -11.29 -25.72
CA PHE A 198 -12.90 -12.60 -26.17
C PHE A 198 -13.50 -13.69 -25.27
N LYS A 199 -14.19 -14.66 -25.90
CA LYS A 199 -14.83 -15.80 -25.23
C LYS A 199 -13.85 -16.92 -24.85
N GLU A 200 -12.57 -16.73 -25.07
CA GLU A 200 -11.54 -17.72 -24.79
C GLU A 200 -11.32 -17.95 -23.28
N LYS A 201 -10.85 -19.13 -22.94
CA LYS A 201 -10.49 -19.45 -21.55
C LYS A 201 -9.39 -18.51 -21.06
N LYS A 202 -9.63 -17.85 -19.93
CA LYS A 202 -8.63 -16.98 -19.31
C LYS A 202 -7.42 -17.80 -18.85
N MET A 203 -6.20 -17.27 -19.01
CA MET A 203 -4.99 -17.89 -18.50
C MET A 203 -5.10 -18.24 -16.99
N SER A 204 -5.79 -17.42 -16.20
CA SER A 204 -6.06 -17.67 -14.79
C SER A 204 -6.87 -18.93 -14.50
N SER A 205 -7.55 -19.52 -15.49
CA SER A 205 -8.27 -20.79 -15.35
C SER A 205 -7.36 -22.02 -15.50
N ILE A 206 -6.16 -21.83 -16.04
CA ILE A 206 -5.18 -22.91 -16.29
C ILE A 206 -3.90 -22.72 -15.46
N VAL A 207 -3.60 -21.53 -14.98
CA VAL A 207 -2.45 -21.27 -14.14
C VAL A 207 -2.83 -21.46 -12.67
N LEU A 208 -2.14 -22.35 -12.01
CA LEU A 208 -2.33 -22.60 -10.58
C LEU A 208 -1.80 -21.42 -9.75
N LYS A 209 -2.40 -21.21 -8.58
CA LYS A 209 -1.90 -20.22 -7.62
C LYS A 209 -0.46 -20.54 -7.20
N GLN A 210 0.27 -19.52 -6.76
CA GLN A 210 1.61 -19.73 -6.19
C GLN A 210 1.58 -20.81 -5.10
N LYS A 211 2.53 -21.73 -5.14
CA LYS A 211 2.62 -22.88 -4.23
C LYS A 211 1.38 -23.80 -4.30
N PRO A 212 1.02 -24.31 -5.47
CA PRO A 212 -0.20 -25.10 -5.65
C PRO A 212 -0.22 -26.38 -4.80
N TYR A 213 0.94 -26.88 -4.40
CA TYR A 213 1.09 -28.05 -3.54
C TYR A 213 1.44 -27.72 -2.08
N GLY A 214 1.40 -26.44 -1.68
CA GLY A 214 1.70 -26.00 -0.31
C GLY A 214 3.19 -25.99 0.07
N PHE A 215 4.09 -26.47 -0.78
CA PHE A 215 5.51 -26.52 -0.46
C PHE A 215 6.17 -25.13 -0.49
N ARG A 216 7.02 -24.87 0.51
CA ARG A 216 7.88 -23.68 0.55
C ARG A 216 9.22 -23.98 -0.12
N THR A 217 9.97 -22.95 -0.49
CA THR A 217 11.30 -23.08 -1.11
C THR A 217 12.33 -23.77 -0.22
N ASN A 218 12.10 -23.82 1.08
CA ASN A 218 12.93 -24.51 2.08
C ASN A 218 12.37 -25.87 2.50
N PHE A 219 11.42 -26.45 1.73
CA PHE A 219 10.93 -27.80 1.97
C PHE A 219 12.04 -28.81 1.69
N LEU A 220 12.37 -29.62 2.66
CA LEU A 220 13.45 -30.63 2.63
C LEU A 220 12.98 -32.05 2.93
N GLU A 221 11.71 -32.22 3.29
CA GLU A 221 11.14 -33.54 3.63
C GLU A 221 10.65 -34.22 2.34
N PHE A 222 11.57 -34.86 1.64
CA PHE A 222 11.27 -35.62 0.43
C PHE A 222 11.26 -37.13 0.75
N ASP A 223 10.21 -37.81 0.33
CA ASP A 223 10.22 -39.25 0.27
C ASP A 223 10.90 -39.71 -1.02
N LYS A 224 12.02 -40.44 -0.91
CA LYS A 224 12.77 -40.95 -2.06
C LYS A 224 11.99 -42.01 -2.83
N LYS A 225 10.94 -42.58 -2.25
CA LYS A 225 10.09 -43.62 -2.85
C LYS A 225 8.74 -43.10 -3.33
N GLY A 226 8.49 -41.78 -3.26
CA GLY A 226 7.24 -41.16 -3.69
C GLY A 226 7.01 -41.28 -5.20
N ASP A 227 5.75 -41.43 -5.60
CA ASP A 227 5.34 -41.57 -7.01
C ASP A 227 5.46 -40.26 -7.81
N ILE A 228 5.63 -39.12 -7.14
CA ILE A 228 5.72 -37.79 -7.76
C ILE A 228 7.15 -37.29 -7.69
N LYS A 229 7.77 -37.06 -8.86
CA LYS A 229 9.10 -36.47 -8.93
C LYS A 229 9.02 -34.94 -8.90
N ILE A 230 9.64 -34.34 -7.88
CA ILE A 230 9.78 -32.88 -7.77
C ILE A 230 11.22 -32.50 -8.10
N TYR A 231 11.39 -31.63 -9.08
CA TYR A 231 12.70 -31.07 -9.45
C TYR A 231 12.93 -29.74 -8.76
N THR A 232 14.06 -29.62 -8.06
CA THR A 232 14.48 -28.35 -7.44
C THR A 232 15.79 -27.86 -8.07
N LYS A 233 16.02 -26.56 -8.08
CA LYS A 233 17.28 -25.97 -8.56
C LYS A 233 18.42 -26.04 -7.53
N LYS A 234 18.20 -26.64 -6.38
CA LYS A 234 19.24 -26.70 -5.35
C LYS A 234 20.18 -27.84 -5.70
N GLU A 235 21.35 -27.48 -6.19
CA GLU A 235 22.48 -28.38 -6.25
C GLU A 235 22.76 -28.85 -4.83
N SER A 236 22.76 -30.18 -4.65
CA SER A 236 23.23 -30.81 -3.43
C SER A 236 24.76 -30.62 -3.36
N ASN A 237 25.24 -29.86 -2.37
CA ASN A 237 26.60 -30.03 -1.90
C ASN A 237 26.76 -31.41 -1.23
#